data_d0da0c8cf7a3b51974058dbf4671b935
#
_entry.id   d0da0c8cf7a3b51974058dbf4671b935
#
_cell.length_a   1.000
_cell.length_b   1.000
_cell.length_c   1.000
_cell.angle_alpha   90.00
_cell.angle_beta   90.00
_cell.angle_gamma   90.00
#
_symmetry.space_group_name_H-M   'P 1'
#
loop_
_entity.id
_entity.type
_entity.pdbx_description
1 polymer ?
#
loop_
_entity_poly.entity_id
_entity_poly.type
_entity_poly.pdbx_seq_one_letter_code
_entity_poly.pdbx_strand_id
1 'polypeptide(L)'
;EEFGSGADWFFDIARNRPVVSYEATTGVSLTLVNEFFDLIEGKSVAIMLGLGVQKYFEGSQITRCIDSFAAYMGYHKKDAGGVWYLSDSAFGYENPFEIKSKNKHVSIPLVDFSSYDLVFIQGANPVVSAPNTQRVIDGLKKSFVVYFGTALNDTCEYADLIIPSSSFLSKKDVRLSYGHELKAISHEVKIKDENTISEYDLASFLIEQFNLKKLKSEDEVISYYEKHKPILEEFDTFEFIEDIDIEPLYKEKNDDNFYYITGKSKNSLNSQFAKDDFVYLHSSTNFKN
;
A
#
# COMPACT_ATOMS: atom_id res chain seq x y z
N GLU A 1 -12.38 12.83 28.74
CA GLU A 1 -11.34 13.88 28.71
C GLU A 1 -9.93 13.31 28.47
N GLU A 2 -9.66 12.05 28.89
CA GLU A 2 -8.34 11.42 28.69
C GLU A 2 -8.14 10.91 27.25
N PHE A 3 -9.19 10.73 26.50
CA PHE A 3 -9.13 10.04 25.20
C PHE A 3 -9.18 10.98 23.98
N GLY A 4 -9.44 12.26 24.16
CA GLY A 4 -9.60 13.22 23.07
C GLY A 4 -11.06 13.55 22.76
N SER A 5 -11.29 14.25 21.65
CA SER A 5 -12.64 14.67 21.23
C SER A 5 -13.41 13.56 20.53
N GLY A 6 -14.74 13.56 20.62
CA GLY A 6 -15.62 12.58 19.95
C GLY A 6 -15.75 11.22 20.63
N ALA A 7 -15.04 10.98 21.75
CA ALA A 7 -15.01 9.68 22.43
C ALA A 7 -16.38 9.19 22.87
N ASP A 8 -17.21 10.08 23.43
CA ASP A 8 -18.55 9.72 23.92
C ASP A 8 -19.43 9.15 22.82
N TRP A 9 -19.43 9.79 21.67
CA TRP A 9 -20.19 9.34 20.51
C TRP A 9 -19.72 7.96 20.02
N PHE A 10 -18.40 7.76 19.94
CA PHE A 10 -17.82 6.46 19.55
C PHE A 10 -18.22 5.35 20.52
N PHE A 11 -18.18 5.62 21.84
CA PHE A 11 -18.58 4.64 22.86
C PHE A 11 -20.07 4.36 22.85
N ASP A 12 -20.92 5.36 22.60
CA ASP A 12 -22.36 5.16 22.49
C ASP A 12 -22.69 4.22 21.34
N ILE A 13 -22.03 4.39 20.20
CA ILE A 13 -22.17 3.47 19.07
C ILE A 13 -21.72 2.06 19.46
N ALA A 14 -20.55 1.90 20.07
CA ALA A 14 -20.04 0.59 20.48
C ALA A 14 -20.95 -0.11 21.50
N ARG A 15 -21.62 0.63 22.38
CA ARG A 15 -22.54 0.12 23.40
C ARG A 15 -23.94 -0.20 22.88
N ASN A 16 -24.34 0.37 21.76
CA ASN A 16 -25.67 0.15 21.18
C ASN A 16 -25.92 -1.28 20.72
N ARG A 17 -24.86 -2.07 20.61
CA ARG A 17 -24.95 -3.47 20.19
C ARG A 17 -24.60 -4.43 21.33
N PRO A 18 -25.46 -5.43 21.64
CA PRO A 18 -25.16 -6.43 22.66
C PRO A 18 -23.91 -7.23 22.33
N VAL A 19 -23.08 -7.50 23.33
CA VAL A 19 -21.77 -8.22 23.14
C VAL A 19 -21.97 -9.59 22.45
N VAL A 20 -23.03 -10.31 22.81
CA VAL A 20 -23.37 -11.62 22.18
C VAL A 20 -23.64 -11.49 20.67
N SER A 21 -24.06 -10.33 20.20
CA SER A 21 -24.24 -10.07 18.78
C SER A 21 -22.92 -10.00 18.02
N TYR A 22 -21.86 -9.50 18.66
CA TYR A 22 -20.51 -9.51 18.08
C TYR A 22 -20.00 -10.95 17.95
N GLU A 23 -20.18 -11.79 18.99
CA GLU A 23 -19.81 -13.21 18.94
C GLU A 23 -20.51 -13.93 17.78
N ALA A 24 -21.82 -13.75 17.67
CA ALA A 24 -22.60 -14.35 16.58
C ALA A 24 -22.16 -13.88 15.18
N THR A 25 -21.75 -12.62 15.04
CA THR A 25 -21.34 -12.06 13.75
C THR A 25 -19.92 -12.43 13.37
N THR A 26 -18.99 -12.40 14.33
CA THR A 26 -17.56 -12.62 14.07
C THR A 26 -17.13 -14.07 14.15
N GLY A 27 -17.91 -14.91 14.83
CA GLY A 27 -17.53 -16.29 15.20
C GLY A 27 -16.42 -16.35 16.27
N VAL A 28 -16.05 -15.21 16.86
CA VAL A 28 -15.05 -15.14 17.92
C VAL A 28 -15.76 -15.22 19.27
N SER A 29 -15.44 -16.23 20.07
CA SER A 29 -16.07 -16.42 21.38
C SER A 29 -15.66 -15.34 22.38
N LEU A 30 -16.55 -15.01 23.31
CA LEU A 30 -16.25 -14.10 24.41
C LEU A 30 -15.11 -14.60 25.30
N THR A 31 -14.95 -15.90 25.42
CA THR A 31 -13.81 -16.51 26.13
C THR A 31 -12.50 -16.09 25.50
N LEU A 32 -12.39 -16.20 24.17
CA LEU A 32 -11.18 -15.82 23.42
C LEU A 32 -10.92 -14.30 23.50
N VAL A 33 -11.97 -13.49 23.51
CA VAL A 33 -11.86 -12.05 23.71
C VAL A 33 -11.30 -11.73 25.11
N ASN A 34 -11.78 -12.41 26.15
CA ASN A 34 -11.25 -12.22 27.50
C ASN A 34 -9.79 -12.66 27.60
N GLU A 35 -9.43 -13.81 27.05
CA GLU A 35 -8.03 -14.27 26.98
C GLU A 35 -7.13 -13.25 26.28
N PHE A 36 -7.62 -12.62 25.23
CA PHE A 36 -6.89 -11.54 24.56
C PHE A 36 -6.68 -10.34 25.47
N PHE A 37 -7.70 -9.90 26.21
CA PHE A 37 -7.55 -8.79 27.17
C PHE A 37 -6.61 -9.14 28.30
N ASP A 38 -6.67 -10.33 28.84
CA ASP A 38 -5.72 -10.83 29.88
C ASP A 38 -4.28 -10.80 29.35
N LEU A 39 -4.11 -11.16 28.07
CA LEU A 39 -2.79 -11.16 27.43
C LEU A 39 -2.18 -9.77 27.32
N ILE A 40 -2.98 -8.74 27.05
CA ILE A 40 -2.52 -7.35 26.81
C ILE A 40 -2.58 -6.48 28.06
N GLU A 41 -3.17 -6.97 29.15
CA GLU A 41 -3.31 -6.21 30.40
C GLU A 41 -1.95 -5.71 30.91
N GLY A 42 -1.89 -4.42 31.25
CA GLY A 42 -0.68 -3.76 31.77
C GLY A 42 0.48 -3.61 30.78
N LYS A 43 0.35 -4.08 29.54
CA LYS A 43 1.43 -4.03 28.53
C LYS A 43 1.37 -2.79 27.65
N SER A 44 2.50 -2.44 27.07
CA SER A 44 2.56 -1.59 25.89
C SER A 44 2.33 -2.47 24.66
N VAL A 45 1.40 -2.09 23.79
CA VAL A 45 1.01 -2.89 22.63
C VAL A 45 1.22 -2.07 21.36
N ALA A 46 1.98 -2.61 20.44
CA ALA A 46 2.11 -2.08 19.07
C ALA A 46 1.20 -2.90 18.13
N ILE A 47 0.32 -2.23 17.45
CA ILE A 47 -0.59 -2.83 16.46
C ILE A 47 -0.06 -2.50 15.07
N MET A 48 0.39 -3.51 14.33
CA MET A 48 0.91 -3.32 12.97
C MET A 48 -0.17 -3.64 11.94
N LEU A 49 -0.59 -2.62 11.17
CA LEU A 49 -1.60 -2.76 10.13
C LEU A 49 -0.96 -2.89 8.75
N GLY A 50 -1.19 -4.02 8.10
CA GLY A 50 -0.83 -4.23 6.71
C GLY A 50 -1.81 -3.57 5.74
N LEU A 51 -1.35 -3.27 4.53
CA LEU A 51 -2.17 -2.65 3.46
C LEU A 51 -3.41 -3.48 3.06
N GLY A 52 -3.44 -4.77 3.38
CA GLY A 52 -4.57 -5.66 3.06
C GLY A 52 -5.88 -5.22 3.72
N VAL A 53 -5.82 -4.70 4.95
CA VAL A 53 -7.00 -4.22 5.70
C VAL A 53 -7.73 -3.12 4.95
N GLN A 54 -7.00 -2.21 4.31
CA GLN A 54 -7.56 -1.08 3.56
C GLN A 54 -8.22 -1.48 2.23
N LYS A 55 -8.04 -2.72 1.77
CA LYS A 55 -8.58 -3.20 0.49
C LYS A 55 -10.00 -3.75 0.58
N TYR A 56 -10.56 -3.84 1.77
CA TYR A 56 -11.97 -4.12 1.95
C TYR A 56 -12.80 -2.89 1.63
N PHE A 57 -14.07 -3.09 1.28
CA PHE A 57 -14.99 -2.00 0.94
C PHE A 57 -15.01 -0.91 2.03
N GLU A 58 -15.06 -1.33 3.29
CA GLU A 58 -15.03 -0.45 4.46
C GLU A 58 -13.69 -0.52 5.21
N GLY A 59 -12.60 -0.71 4.49
CA GLY A 59 -11.27 -0.84 5.09
C GLY A 59 -10.86 0.37 5.93
N SER A 60 -11.29 1.58 5.56
CA SER A 60 -11.09 2.79 6.35
C SER A 60 -11.78 2.71 7.71
N GLN A 61 -13.01 2.21 7.77
CA GLN A 61 -13.76 2.05 9.02
C GLN A 61 -13.10 1.05 9.96
N ILE A 62 -12.63 -0.10 9.40
CA ILE A 62 -11.89 -1.09 10.18
C ILE A 62 -10.64 -0.47 10.78
N THR A 63 -9.89 0.29 9.99
CA THR A 63 -8.67 0.96 10.42
C THR A 63 -8.96 1.97 11.53
N ARG A 64 -10.01 2.79 11.38
CA ARG A 64 -10.45 3.75 12.39
C ARG A 64 -10.86 3.07 13.71
N CYS A 65 -11.59 1.95 13.64
CA CYS A 65 -11.96 1.19 14.83
C CYS A 65 -10.72 0.66 15.59
N ILE A 66 -9.71 0.17 14.87
CA ILE A 66 -8.46 -0.31 15.48
C ILE A 66 -7.69 0.84 16.13
N ASP A 67 -7.64 1.99 15.46
CA ASP A 67 -6.96 3.18 15.96
C ASP A 67 -7.67 3.74 17.20
N SER A 68 -9.00 3.80 17.17
CA SER A 68 -9.84 4.17 18.32
C SER A 68 -9.67 3.21 19.50
N PHE A 69 -9.53 1.91 19.25
CA PHE A 69 -9.21 0.93 20.29
C PHE A 69 -7.84 1.22 20.92
N ALA A 70 -6.83 1.50 20.13
CA ALA A 70 -5.49 1.83 20.64
C ALA A 70 -5.51 3.14 21.45
N ALA A 71 -6.28 4.14 21.04
CA ALA A 71 -6.48 5.37 21.78
C ALA A 71 -7.18 5.12 23.13
N TYR A 72 -8.26 4.33 23.12
CA TYR A 72 -8.98 3.93 24.34
C TYR A 72 -8.09 3.23 25.34
N MET A 73 -7.23 2.31 24.87
CA MET A 73 -6.27 1.58 25.70
C MET A 73 -5.06 2.43 26.10
N GLY A 74 -4.96 3.67 25.61
CA GLY A 74 -3.84 4.58 25.89
C GLY A 74 -2.52 4.15 25.25
N TYR A 75 -2.55 3.32 24.20
CA TYR A 75 -1.33 2.78 23.58
C TYR A 75 -0.53 3.86 22.83
N HIS A 76 -1.19 4.87 22.27
CA HIS A 76 -0.51 5.99 21.61
C HIS A 76 0.37 6.83 22.54
N LYS A 77 0.14 6.76 23.85
CA LYS A 77 0.92 7.47 24.88
C LYS A 77 2.00 6.60 25.53
N LYS A 78 2.15 5.35 25.09
CA LYS A 78 3.14 4.42 25.63
C LYS A 78 4.32 4.29 24.69
N ASP A 79 5.52 4.20 25.27
CA ASP A 79 6.73 3.94 24.50
C ASP A 79 6.58 2.64 23.68
N ALA A 80 6.89 2.71 22.39
CA ALA A 80 6.74 1.64 21.42
C ALA A 80 5.31 1.08 21.27
N GLY A 81 4.29 1.77 21.78
CA GLY A 81 2.89 1.44 21.63
C GLY A 81 2.25 2.15 20.43
N GLY A 82 0.93 1.94 20.26
CA GLY A 82 0.12 2.60 19.25
C GLY A 82 -0.10 1.79 17.99
N VAL A 83 -0.56 2.45 16.93
CA VAL A 83 -0.87 1.82 15.64
C VAL A 83 0.16 2.23 14.59
N TRP A 84 0.72 1.24 13.92
CA TRP A 84 1.77 1.39 12.92
C TRP A 84 1.23 0.98 11.56
N TYR A 85 1.14 1.93 10.66
CA TYR A 85 0.70 1.70 9.30
C TYR A 85 1.89 1.41 8.39
N LEU A 86 1.73 0.47 7.47
CA LEU A 86 2.64 0.31 6.35
C LEU A 86 2.35 1.40 5.31
N SER A 87 2.95 2.57 5.52
CA SER A 87 2.78 3.75 4.68
C SER A 87 3.93 3.89 3.67
N ASP A 88 3.99 5.03 2.99
CA ASP A 88 5.12 5.39 2.14
C ASP A 88 6.40 5.57 2.99
N SER A 89 7.50 4.99 2.53
CA SER A 89 8.81 5.14 3.18
C SER A 89 9.34 6.59 3.15
N ALA A 90 8.84 7.41 2.24
CA ALA A 90 9.14 8.83 2.16
C ALA A 90 8.20 9.71 3.00
N PHE A 91 7.27 9.11 3.76
CA PHE A 91 6.33 9.85 4.59
C PHE A 91 7.07 10.78 5.58
N GLY A 92 6.62 12.03 5.64
CA GLY A 92 7.24 13.07 6.46
C GLY A 92 8.49 13.71 5.86
N TYR A 93 9.04 13.21 4.75
CA TYR A 93 10.10 13.90 4.03
C TYR A 93 9.51 14.89 3.03
N GLU A 94 10.03 16.11 3.06
CA GLU A 94 9.80 17.03 1.95
C GLU A 94 10.53 16.53 0.70
N ASN A 95 9.87 16.60 -0.45
CA ASN A 95 10.51 16.33 -1.72
C ASN A 95 10.78 17.64 -2.48
N PRO A 96 11.94 18.29 -2.28
CA PRO A 96 12.26 19.56 -2.94
C PRO A 96 12.53 19.40 -4.45
N PHE A 97 12.57 18.18 -4.94
CA PHE A 97 12.83 17.84 -6.33
C PHE A 97 11.54 17.52 -7.10
N GLU A 98 10.43 17.44 -6.40
CA GLU A 98 9.14 17.14 -7.01
C GLU A 98 8.69 18.26 -7.94
N ILE A 99 8.30 17.89 -9.14
CA ILE A 99 7.58 18.77 -10.06
C ILE A 99 6.10 18.40 -9.94
N LYS A 100 5.33 19.22 -9.22
CA LYS A 100 3.89 18.98 -9.07
C LYS A 100 3.19 19.07 -10.41
N SER A 101 2.63 17.95 -10.86
CA SER A 101 1.78 17.93 -12.03
C SER A 101 0.45 18.62 -11.74
N LYS A 102 -0.04 19.39 -12.72
CA LYS A 102 -1.42 19.92 -12.70
C LYS A 102 -2.46 18.91 -13.21
N ASN A 103 -1.99 17.78 -13.74
CA ASN A 103 -2.85 16.75 -14.28
C ASN A 103 -3.53 15.96 -13.16
N LYS A 104 -4.74 15.51 -13.43
CA LYS A 104 -5.51 14.69 -12.50
C LYS A 104 -4.87 13.30 -12.39
N HIS A 105 -4.62 12.87 -11.15
CA HIS A 105 -4.25 11.49 -10.90
C HIS A 105 -5.46 10.57 -11.10
N VAL A 106 -5.25 9.45 -11.79
CA VAL A 106 -6.24 8.39 -11.96
C VAL A 106 -5.78 7.16 -11.16
N SER A 107 -6.69 6.60 -10.39
CA SER A 107 -6.40 5.37 -9.66
C SER A 107 -6.07 4.23 -10.64
N ILE A 108 -4.97 3.51 -10.42
CA ILE A 108 -4.51 2.44 -11.31
C ILE A 108 -5.60 1.42 -11.67
N PRO A 109 -6.44 0.93 -10.74
CA PRO A 109 -7.53 0.02 -11.07
C PRO A 109 -8.58 0.60 -12.03
N LEU A 110 -8.67 1.92 -12.12
CA LEU A 110 -9.67 2.64 -12.93
C LEU A 110 -9.11 3.19 -14.24
N VAL A 111 -7.79 3.07 -14.47
CA VAL A 111 -7.18 3.59 -15.71
C VAL A 111 -7.79 2.90 -16.91
N ASP A 112 -8.26 3.70 -17.85
CA ASP A 112 -8.56 3.27 -19.21
C ASP A 112 -7.36 3.59 -20.11
N PHE A 113 -6.53 2.61 -20.36
CA PHE A 113 -5.34 2.78 -21.20
C PHE A 113 -5.68 3.19 -22.63
N SER A 114 -6.87 2.83 -23.13
CA SER A 114 -7.29 3.19 -24.49
C SER A 114 -7.55 4.68 -24.71
N SER A 115 -7.60 5.47 -23.64
CA SER A 115 -7.81 6.92 -23.70
C SER A 115 -6.52 7.73 -23.87
N TYR A 116 -5.37 7.06 -23.98
CA TYR A 116 -4.06 7.68 -24.12
C TYR A 116 -3.37 7.26 -25.40
N ASP A 117 -2.80 8.22 -26.12
CA ASP A 117 -2.01 7.94 -27.34
C ASP A 117 -0.66 7.29 -26.98
N LEU A 118 -0.10 7.63 -25.81
CA LEU A 118 1.15 7.07 -25.30
C LEU A 118 0.99 6.67 -23.84
N VAL A 119 1.43 5.46 -23.53
CA VAL A 119 1.45 4.91 -22.17
C VAL A 119 2.90 4.58 -21.81
N PHE A 120 3.41 5.20 -20.74
CA PHE A 120 4.72 4.91 -20.19
C PHE A 120 4.56 4.06 -18.93
N ILE A 121 5.10 2.85 -18.93
CA ILE A 121 5.00 1.90 -17.82
C ILE A 121 6.38 1.69 -17.20
N GLN A 122 6.52 2.10 -15.94
CA GLN A 122 7.77 1.97 -15.20
C GLN A 122 7.66 0.91 -14.10
N GLY A 123 8.45 -0.15 -14.20
CA GLY A 123 8.62 -1.16 -13.14
C GLY A 123 7.34 -1.87 -12.72
N ALA A 124 6.29 -1.83 -13.54
CA ALA A 124 4.98 -2.38 -13.21
C ALA A 124 4.58 -3.48 -14.20
N ASN A 125 3.64 -4.34 -13.79
CA ASN A 125 3.06 -5.37 -14.64
C ASN A 125 1.52 -5.29 -14.63
N PRO A 126 0.92 -4.24 -15.22
CA PRO A 126 -0.52 -4.03 -15.17
C PRO A 126 -1.34 -5.15 -15.80
N VAL A 127 -0.82 -5.86 -16.79
CA VAL A 127 -1.50 -7.01 -17.41
C VAL A 127 -1.82 -8.09 -16.37
N VAL A 128 -0.97 -8.28 -15.36
CA VAL A 128 -1.18 -9.26 -14.29
C VAL A 128 -1.74 -8.64 -13.03
N SER A 129 -1.30 -7.42 -12.67
CA SER A 129 -1.59 -6.83 -11.36
C SER A 129 -2.79 -5.89 -11.32
N ALA A 130 -3.24 -5.38 -12.46
CA ALA A 130 -4.45 -4.56 -12.53
C ALA A 130 -5.71 -5.42 -12.72
N PRO A 131 -6.87 -4.98 -12.20
CA PRO A 131 -8.12 -5.71 -12.39
C PRO A 131 -8.58 -5.67 -13.85
N ASN A 132 -9.25 -6.75 -14.27
CA ASN A 132 -9.77 -6.92 -15.63
C ASN A 132 -8.65 -6.92 -16.70
N THR A 133 -7.85 -7.98 -16.68
CA THR A 133 -6.72 -8.21 -17.60
C THR A 133 -7.08 -7.93 -19.06
N GLN A 134 -8.25 -8.39 -19.55
CA GLN A 134 -8.65 -8.19 -20.93
C GLN A 134 -8.82 -6.71 -21.28
N ARG A 135 -9.42 -5.91 -20.39
CA ARG A 135 -9.56 -4.46 -20.56
C ARG A 135 -8.18 -3.78 -20.64
N VAL A 136 -7.24 -4.21 -19.80
CA VAL A 136 -5.86 -3.68 -19.82
C VAL A 136 -5.20 -3.98 -21.16
N ILE A 137 -5.25 -5.22 -21.63
CA ILE A 137 -4.68 -5.65 -22.90
C ILE A 137 -5.29 -4.88 -24.07
N ASP A 138 -6.63 -4.79 -24.11
CA ASP A 138 -7.33 -4.08 -25.18
C ASP A 138 -7.03 -2.58 -25.20
N GLY A 139 -6.78 -2.01 -24.03
CA GLY A 139 -6.35 -0.62 -23.90
C GLY A 139 -4.92 -0.41 -24.40
N LEU A 140 -3.98 -1.24 -23.93
CA LEU A 140 -2.56 -1.15 -24.35
C LEU A 140 -2.39 -1.32 -25.88
N LYS A 141 -3.16 -2.20 -26.51
CA LYS A 141 -3.14 -2.40 -27.98
C LYS A 141 -3.57 -1.17 -28.79
N LYS A 142 -4.20 -0.18 -28.18
CA LYS A 142 -4.64 1.05 -28.83
C LYS A 142 -3.69 2.23 -28.63
N SER A 143 -2.71 2.07 -27.77
CA SER A 143 -1.76 3.11 -27.36
C SER A 143 -0.36 2.75 -27.87
N PHE A 144 0.51 3.73 -28.02
CA PHE A 144 1.94 3.46 -28.13
C PHE A 144 2.49 3.21 -26.72
N VAL A 145 3.02 2.01 -26.48
CA VAL A 145 3.43 1.58 -25.13
C VAL A 145 4.95 1.55 -25.00
N VAL A 146 5.44 2.34 -24.06
CA VAL A 146 6.85 2.31 -23.63
C VAL A 146 6.95 1.60 -22.30
N TYR A 147 7.74 0.54 -22.23
CA TYR A 147 8.05 -0.15 -20.99
C TYR A 147 9.48 0.17 -20.53
N PHE A 148 9.63 0.54 -19.27
CA PHE A 148 10.91 0.77 -18.61
C PHE A 148 11.01 -0.09 -17.35
N GLY A 149 11.95 -1.03 -17.31
CA GLY A 149 12.06 -1.94 -16.17
C GLY A 149 13.30 -2.83 -16.22
N THR A 150 13.57 -3.47 -15.07
CA THR A 150 14.76 -4.31 -14.85
C THR A 150 14.61 -5.74 -15.36
N ALA A 151 13.39 -6.16 -15.69
CA ALA A 151 13.09 -7.49 -16.20
C ALA A 151 11.89 -7.46 -17.14
N LEU A 152 11.88 -8.38 -18.09
CA LEU A 152 10.71 -8.62 -18.93
C LEU A 152 9.59 -9.25 -18.12
N ASN A 153 8.36 -8.87 -18.41
CA ASN A 153 7.15 -9.41 -17.80
C ASN A 153 6.01 -9.45 -18.83
N ASP A 154 4.83 -9.94 -18.43
CA ASP A 154 3.69 -10.12 -19.33
C ASP A 154 3.26 -8.82 -20.06
N THR A 155 3.45 -7.67 -19.42
CA THR A 155 3.14 -6.37 -20.05
C THR A 155 4.07 -6.05 -21.22
N CYS A 156 5.28 -6.58 -21.24
CA CYS A 156 6.24 -6.35 -22.31
C CYS A 156 5.77 -6.95 -23.66
N GLU A 157 4.87 -7.93 -23.66
CA GLU A 157 4.26 -8.48 -24.88
C GLU A 157 3.42 -7.44 -25.65
N TYR A 158 3.02 -6.38 -24.96
CA TYR A 158 2.19 -5.29 -25.52
C TYR A 158 2.95 -3.98 -25.63
N ALA A 159 4.27 -3.99 -25.41
CA ALA A 159 5.11 -2.80 -25.49
C ALA A 159 5.68 -2.63 -26.90
N ASP A 160 5.56 -1.41 -27.45
CA ASP A 160 6.17 -1.01 -28.73
C ASP A 160 7.66 -0.70 -28.54
N LEU A 161 8.04 -0.23 -27.37
CA LEU A 161 9.42 0.10 -27.00
C LEU A 161 9.73 -0.40 -25.59
N ILE A 162 10.84 -1.13 -25.47
CA ILE A 162 11.36 -1.59 -24.18
C ILE A 162 12.69 -0.91 -23.91
N ILE A 163 12.77 -0.20 -22.77
CA ILE A 163 13.98 0.46 -22.28
C ILE A 163 14.48 -0.31 -21.07
N PRO A 164 15.64 -0.98 -21.13
CA PRO A 164 16.18 -1.71 -19.98
C PRO A 164 16.64 -0.76 -18.87
N SER A 165 16.11 -0.97 -17.66
CA SER A 165 16.53 -0.22 -16.47
C SER A 165 17.71 -0.87 -15.78
N SER A 166 18.59 -0.04 -15.22
CA SER A 166 19.70 -0.51 -14.38
C SER A 166 19.18 -1.17 -13.10
N SER A 167 19.84 -2.25 -12.70
CA SER A 167 19.55 -2.90 -11.41
C SER A 167 19.84 -1.96 -10.25
N PHE A 168 19.10 -2.10 -9.15
CA PHE A 168 19.39 -1.41 -7.89
C PHE A 168 20.79 -1.74 -7.33
N LEU A 169 21.40 -2.85 -7.74
CA LEU A 169 22.77 -3.21 -7.38
C LEU A 169 23.83 -2.44 -8.19
N SER A 170 23.44 -1.78 -9.27
CA SER A 170 24.34 -1.07 -10.19
C SER A 170 24.20 0.45 -10.09
N LYS A 171 23.61 0.95 -9.03
CA LYS A 171 23.44 2.38 -8.78
C LYS A 171 23.52 2.70 -7.29
N LYS A 172 23.89 3.93 -6.99
CA LYS A 172 23.82 4.49 -5.66
C LYS A 172 22.36 4.92 -5.38
N ASP A 173 21.91 4.74 -4.15
CA ASP A 173 20.55 5.11 -3.77
C ASP A 173 20.43 5.36 -2.26
N VAL A 174 19.39 6.04 -1.83
CA VAL A 174 18.99 6.17 -0.43
C VAL A 174 17.83 5.24 -0.14
N ARG A 175 18.01 4.35 0.82
CA ARG A 175 16.95 3.48 1.30
C ARG A 175 16.32 4.09 2.53
N LEU A 176 15.07 4.43 2.38
CA LEU A 176 14.17 4.82 3.46
C LEU A 176 13.36 3.59 3.87
N SER A 177 12.74 3.65 5.03
CA SER A 177 11.86 2.59 5.51
C SER A 177 10.62 3.18 6.17
N TYR A 178 9.54 2.44 6.18
CA TYR A 178 8.37 2.77 6.99
C TYR A 178 8.47 2.06 8.34
N GLY A 179 7.93 2.71 9.38
CA GLY A 179 7.96 2.21 10.76
C GLY A 179 9.20 2.59 11.56
N HIS A 180 10.19 3.28 10.96
CA HIS A 180 11.34 3.86 11.67
C HIS A 180 12.05 4.91 10.82
N GLU A 181 12.86 5.76 11.47
CA GLU A 181 13.61 6.85 10.83
C GLU A 181 15.00 6.42 10.31
N LEU A 182 15.35 5.16 10.38
CA LEU A 182 16.66 4.69 9.95
C LEU A 182 16.77 4.77 8.43
N LYS A 183 17.88 5.26 7.96
CA LYS A 183 18.25 5.40 6.56
C LYS A 183 19.53 4.62 6.27
N ALA A 184 19.65 4.13 5.04
CA ALA A 184 20.87 3.53 4.56
C ALA A 184 21.20 4.02 3.15
N ILE A 185 22.46 4.30 2.90
CA ILE A 185 22.95 4.55 1.53
C ILE A 185 23.39 3.22 0.96
N SER A 186 22.78 2.83 -0.15
CA SER A 186 23.25 1.70 -0.95
C SER A 186 24.27 2.19 -1.96
N HIS A 187 25.37 1.47 -2.04
CA HIS A 187 26.43 1.71 -3.01
C HIS A 187 26.33 0.72 -4.16
N GLU A 188 26.91 1.08 -5.28
CA GLU A 188 27.07 0.17 -6.41
C GLU A 188 27.93 -1.03 -5.99
N VAL A 189 27.38 -2.22 -6.15
CA VAL A 189 28.05 -3.50 -5.85
C VAL A 189 28.21 -4.36 -7.10
N LYS A 190 27.62 -3.93 -8.21
CA LYS A 190 27.70 -4.59 -9.51
C LYS A 190 27.99 -3.55 -10.59
N ILE A 191 28.85 -3.89 -11.51
CA ILE A 191 29.12 -3.05 -12.68
C ILE A 191 27.83 -2.86 -13.47
N LYS A 192 27.52 -1.61 -13.83
CA LYS A 192 26.38 -1.25 -14.66
C LYS A 192 26.53 -1.90 -16.05
N ASP A 193 25.48 -2.53 -16.53
CA ASP A 193 25.41 -3.00 -17.90
C ASP A 193 25.26 -1.77 -18.83
N GLU A 194 26.09 -1.71 -19.88
CA GLU A 194 26.14 -0.60 -20.84
C GLU A 194 24.79 -0.42 -21.58
N ASN A 195 24.00 -1.48 -21.69
CA ASN A 195 22.69 -1.44 -22.36
C ASN A 195 21.56 -1.01 -21.43
N THR A 196 21.84 -0.58 -20.20
CA THR A 196 20.83 -0.17 -19.22
C THR A 196 21.03 1.28 -18.82
N ILE A 197 19.91 1.95 -18.48
CA ILE A 197 19.92 3.31 -17.95
C ILE A 197 19.24 3.37 -16.59
N SER A 198 19.66 4.30 -15.73
CA SER A 198 18.98 4.54 -14.46
C SER A 198 17.72 5.39 -14.66
N GLU A 199 16.85 5.41 -13.65
CA GLU A 199 15.69 6.30 -13.63
C GLU A 199 16.12 7.76 -13.67
N TYR A 200 17.23 8.09 -13.01
CA TYR A 200 17.80 9.45 -13.03
C TYR A 200 18.29 9.82 -14.44
N ASP A 201 19.01 8.93 -15.12
CA ASP A 201 19.52 9.17 -16.48
C ASP A 201 18.35 9.37 -17.46
N LEU A 202 17.33 8.52 -17.37
CA LEU A 202 16.14 8.64 -18.22
C LEU A 202 15.38 9.93 -17.96
N ALA A 203 15.16 10.29 -16.69
CA ALA A 203 14.50 11.54 -16.32
C ALA A 203 15.30 12.76 -16.80
N SER A 204 16.62 12.74 -16.64
CA SER A 204 17.50 13.82 -17.10
C SER A 204 17.44 13.99 -18.62
N PHE A 205 17.46 12.88 -19.37
CA PHE A 205 17.30 12.89 -20.81
C PHE A 205 15.96 13.49 -21.25
N LEU A 206 14.86 13.05 -20.63
CA LEU A 206 13.52 13.57 -20.97
C LEU A 206 13.38 15.05 -20.65
N ILE A 207 13.93 15.49 -19.51
CA ILE A 207 13.94 16.89 -19.11
C ILE A 207 14.69 17.75 -20.13
N GLU A 208 15.82 17.28 -20.62
CA GLU A 208 16.58 17.97 -21.67
C GLU A 208 15.79 18.03 -22.99
N GLN A 209 15.25 16.90 -23.43
CA GLN A 209 14.49 16.84 -24.69
C GLN A 209 13.25 17.73 -24.69
N PHE A 210 12.56 17.81 -23.57
CA PHE A 210 11.34 18.62 -23.43
C PHE A 210 11.60 20.03 -22.87
N ASN A 211 12.87 20.43 -22.70
CA ASN A 211 13.28 21.72 -22.15
C ASN A 211 12.58 22.07 -20.82
N LEU A 212 12.50 21.08 -19.94
CA LEU A 212 11.90 21.22 -18.61
C LEU A 212 12.92 21.75 -17.60
N LYS A 213 12.46 22.05 -16.37
CA LYS A 213 13.33 22.48 -15.28
C LYS A 213 14.37 21.39 -14.97
N LYS A 214 15.66 21.76 -15.08
CA LYS A 214 16.78 20.84 -14.82
C LYS A 214 16.71 20.24 -13.41
N LEU A 215 16.91 18.93 -13.32
CA LEU A 215 17.07 18.24 -12.05
C LEU A 215 18.37 18.66 -11.37
N LYS A 216 18.40 18.54 -10.05
CA LYS A 216 19.66 18.53 -9.28
C LYS A 216 20.43 17.26 -9.59
N SER A 217 21.74 17.27 -9.32
CA SER A 217 22.56 16.08 -9.50
C SER A 217 22.08 14.94 -8.58
N GLU A 218 22.32 13.70 -8.99
CA GLU A 218 21.97 12.52 -8.19
C GLU A 218 22.61 12.58 -6.79
N ASP A 219 23.86 13.02 -6.69
CA ASP A 219 24.55 13.20 -5.41
C ASP A 219 23.90 14.28 -4.54
N GLU A 220 23.39 15.36 -5.11
CA GLU A 220 22.64 16.37 -4.35
C GLU A 220 21.33 15.81 -3.80
N VAL A 221 20.62 15.00 -4.59
CA VAL A 221 19.37 14.34 -4.15
C VAL A 221 19.65 13.36 -3.00
N ILE A 222 20.65 12.49 -3.17
CA ILE A 222 21.05 11.53 -2.14
C ILE A 222 21.49 12.26 -0.87
N SER A 223 22.33 13.30 -1.00
CA SER A 223 22.83 14.09 0.12
C SER A 223 21.73 14.82 0.87
N TYR A 224 20.66 15.23 0.16
CA TYR A 224 19.49 15.81 0.81
C TYR A 224 18.85 14.81 1.77
N TYR A 225 18.46 13.63 1.29
CA TYR A 225 17.83 12.61 2.12
C TYR A 225 18.75 12.07 3.22
N GLU A 226 20.07 12.05 3.00
CA GLU A 226 21.05 11.69 4.02
C GLU A 226 21.03 12.65 5.21
N LYS A 227 20.91 13.94 4.95
CA LYS A 227 21.02 15.01 5.96
C LYS A 227 19.70 15.34 6.65
N HIS A 228 18.57 15.14 5.96
CA HIS A 228 17.26 15.54 6.48
C HIS A 228 16.58 14.36 7.19
N LYS A 229 15.82 14.68 8.24
CA LYS A 229 14.93 13.75 8.92
C LYS A 229 13.50 13.97 8.45
N PRO A 230 12.62 12.96 8.57
CA PRO A 230 11.20 13.17 8.32
C PRO A 230 10.65 14.20 9.31
N ILE A 231 9.77 15.05 8.83
CA ILE A 231 8.99 15.96 9.68
C ILE A 231 7.73 15.19 10.04
N LEU A 232 7.64 14.78 11.29
CA LEU A 232 6.47 14.10 11.84
C LEU A 232 5.71 15.12 12.69
N GLU A 233 4.42 15.22 12.47
CA GLU A 233 3.55 16.02 13.31
C GLU A 233 3.30 15.24 14.61
N GLU A 234 3.53 15.91 15.75
CA GLU A 234 3.18 15.38 17.07
C GLU A 234 1.78 15.87 17.44
N PHE A 235 0.93 14.95 17.84
CA PHE A 235 -0.43 15.26 18.29
C PHE A 235 -0.56 14.91 19.78
N ASP A 236 -1.02 15.87 20.56
CA ASP A 236 -1.25 15.66 22.00
C ASP A 236 -2.60 14.98 22.27
N THR A 237 -3.53 15.03 21.33
CA THR A 237 -4.88 14.52 21.47
C THR A 237 -5.29 13.63 20.29
N PHE A 238 -6.09 12.62 20.59
CA PHE A 238 -6.73 11.77 19.58
C PHE A 238 -8.14 12.31 19.26
N GLU A 239 -8.49 12.34 17.98
CA GLU A 239 -9.80 12.77 17.51
C GLU A 239 -10.58 11.57 17.01
N PHE A 240 -11.61 11.17 17.76
CA PHE A 240 -12.51 10.10 17.32
C PHE A 240 -13.42 10.63 16.21
N ILE A 241 -13.52 9.90 15.13
CA ILE A 241 -14.28 10.33 13.96
C ILE A 241 -15.75 9.96 14.13
N GLU A 242 -16.62 10.95 13.92
CA GLU A 242 -18.07 10.83 14.14
C GLU A 242 -18.83 10.10 13.03
N ASP A 243 -18.23 9.86 11.87
CA ASP A 243 -18.88 9.30 10.68
C ASP A 243 -18.61 7.81 10.47
N ILE A 244 -18.39 7.05 11.55
CA ILE A 244 -18.23 5.59 11.45
C ILE A 244 -19.61 4.97 11.22
N ASP A 245 -19.81 4.42 10.04
CA ASP A 245 -20.94 3.56 9.76
C ASP A 245 -20.69 2.17 10.35
N ILE A 246 -21.51 1.81 11.35
CA ILE A 246 -21.40 0.52 12.07
C ILE A 246 -22.43 -0.49 11.57
N GLU A 247 -23.22 -0.13 10.60
CA GLU A 247 -24.11 -1.08 9.93
C GLU A 247 -23.27 -2.27 9.44
N PRO A 248 -23.72 -3.49 9.67
CA PRO A 248 -22.94 -4.66 9.29
C PRO A 248 -22.68 -4.67 7.80
N LEU A 249 -21.44 -4.60 7.44
CA LEU A 249 -20.88 -4.61 6.09
C LEU A 249 -21.13 -5.93 5.33
N TYR A 250 -21.91 -6.80 5.92
CA TYR A 250 -22.33 -8.05 5.32
C TYR A 250 -23.53 -7.80 4.42
N LYS A 251 -23.28 -7.69 3.14
CA LYS A 251 -24.24 -8.24 2.20
C LYS A 251 -24.33 -9.74 2.52
N GLU A 252 -25.52 -10.20 2.90
CA GLU A 252 -25.74 -11.61 3.12
C GLU A 252 -25.12 -12.40 1.95
N LYS A 253 -24.31 -13.40 2.30
CA LYS A 253 -23.72 -14.28 1.31
C LYS A 253 -24.87 -14.97 0.59
N ASN A 254 -25.06 -14.66 -0.67
CA ASN A 254 -25.86 -15.54 -1.53
C ASN A 254 -25.15 -16.89 -1.58
N ASP A 255 -25.85 -17.97 -1.33
CA ASP A 255 -25.30 -19.33 -1.31
C ASP A 255 -24.54 -19.72 -2.60
N ASP A 256 -24.75 -18.97 -3.68
CA ASP A 256 -24.11 -19.16 -4.98
C ASP A 256 -22.81 -18.34 -5.17
N ASN A 257 -22.42 -17.52 -4.21
CA ASN A 257 -21.25 -16.64 -4.32
C ASN A 257 -20.15 -17.03 -3.31
N PHE A 258 -18.90 -16.96 -3.77
CA PHE A 258 -17.71 -17.15 -2.95
C PHE A 258 -16.98 -15.84 -2.72
N TYR A 259 -16.44 -15.67 -1.52
CA TYR A 259 -15.48 -14.59 -1.29
C TYR A 259 -14.15 -14.96 -1.94
N TYR A 260 -13.67 -14.09 -2.80
CA TYR A 260 -12.37 -14.24 -3.41
C TYR A 260 -11.31 -13.57 -2.54
N ILE A 261 -10.43 -14.39 -1.95
CA ILE A 261 -9.34 -13.93 -1.09
C ILE A 261 -8.03 -14.17 -1.81
N THR A 262 -7.27 -13.10 -2.04
CA THR A 262 -5.92 -13.17 -2.61
C THR A 262 -4.92 -12.68 -1.58
N GLY A 263 -4.06 -13.58 -1.11
CA GLY A 263 -2.96 -13.26 -0.20
C GLY A 263 -1.62 -13.36 -0.89
N LYS A 264 -0.63 -12.63 -0.39
CA LYS A 264 0.76 -12.86 -0.74
C LYS A 264 1.26 -14.11 -0.03
N SER A 265 2.10 -14.90 -0.69
CA SER A 265 2.72 -16.08 -0.11
C SER A 265 4.23 -16.02 -0.29
N LYS A 266 4.96 -16.96 0.31
CA LYS A 266 6.40 -17.09 0.08
C LYS A 266 6.75 -17.39 -1.38
N ASN A 267 5.79 -17.89 -2.16
CA ASN A 267 5.97 -18.29 -3.56
C ASN A 267 5.37 -17.27 -4.54
N SER A 268 4.68 -16.24 -4.05
CA SER A 268 4.10 -15.21 -4.91
C SER A 268 4.10 -13.85 -4.23
N LEU A 269 4.78 -12.89 -4.85
CA LEU A 269 4.84 -11.51 -4.40
C LEU A 269 4.44 -10.60 -5.55
N ASN A 270 3.21 -10.10 -5.53
CA ASN A 270 2.61 -9.36 -6.65
C ASN A 270 2.65 -10.19 -7.95
N SER A 271 3.32 -9.70 -9.00
CA SER A 271 3.56 -10.43 -10.25
C SER A 271 4.92 -11.12 -10.32
N GLN A 272 5.67 -11.12 -9.22
CA GLN A 272 6.99 -11.76 -9.12
C GLN A 272 6.85 -13.20 -8.61
N PHE A 273 7.80 -14.05 -8.98
CA PHE A 273 7.88 -15.48 -8.67
C PHE A 273 6.80 -16.34 -9.34
N ALA A 274 7.04 -17.65 -9.33
CA ALA A 274 6.07 -18.61 -9.84
C ALA A 274 4.78 -18.54 -9.01
N LYS A 275 3.64 -18.52 -9.70
CA LYS A 275 2.31 -18.60 -9.08
C LYS A 275 1.81 -20.02 -9.22
N ASP A 276 1.11 -20.46 -8.19
CA ASP A 276 0.33 -21.68 -8.31
C ASP A 276 -0.88 -21.42 -9.22
N ASP A 277 -1.11 -22.28 -10.19
CA ASP A 277 -2.27 -22.20 -11.09
C ASP A 277 -3.55 -22.77 -10.43
N PHE A 278 -3.56 -22.85 -9.09
CA PHE A 278 -4.65 -23.48 -8.33
C PHE A 278 -5.50 -22.44 -7.59
N VAL A 279 -6.78 -22.69 -7.54
CA VAL A 279 -7.72 -22.04 -6.62
C VAL A 279 -7.92 -22.95 -5.42
N TYR A 280 -7.61 -22.45 -4.23
CA TYR A 280 -7.81 -23.19 -2.99
C TYR A 280 -9.21 -22.90 -2.44
N LEU A 281 -9.93 -23.97 -2.12
CA LEU A 281 -11.25 -23.91 -1.52
C LEU A 281 -11.21 -24.51 -0.11
N HIS A 282 -12.05 -23.98 0.77
CA HIS A 282 -12.20 -24.60 2.09
C HIS A 282 -12.75 -26.01 1.96
N SER A 283 -12.26 -26.94 2.78
CA SER A 283 -12.64 -28.37 2.71
C SER A 283 -14.14 -28.64 2.90
N SER A 284 -14.86 -27.73 3.54
CA SER A 284 -16.32 -27.80 3.70
C SER A 284 -17.10 -27.28 2.49
N THR A 285 -16.42 -26.78 1.45
CA THR A 285 -17.09 -26.24 0.26
C THR A 285 -17.59 -27.40 -0.60
N ASN A 286 -18.89 -27.54 -0.69
CA ASN A 286 -19.50 -28.49 -1.61
C ASN A 286 -19.59 -27.86 -3.01
N PHE A 287 -18.74 -28.31 -3.92
CA PHE A 287 -18.92 -28.04 -5.34
C PHE A 287 -20.02 -28.94 -5.88
N LYS A 288 -21.13 -28.38 -6.30
CA LYS A 288 -22.04 -29.08 -7.21
C LYS A 288 -21.47 -28.87 -8.62
N ASN A 289 -20.96 -29.96 -9.23
CA ASN A 289 -20.59 -30.02 -10.63
C ASN A 289 -21.76 -29.63 -11.54
#